data_87bea123d4e97b44bab985e5ebf10990
#
_entry.id   87bea123d4e97b44bab985e5ebf10990
#
_cell.length_a   1.000
_cell.length_b   1.000
_cell.length_c   1.000
_cell.angle_alpha   90.00
_cell.angle_beta   90.00
_cell.angle_gamma   90.00
#
_symmetry.space_group_name_H-M   'P 1'
#
loop_
_entity.id
_entity.type
_entity.pdbx_description
1 polymer ?
#
loop_
_entity_poly.entity_id
_entity_poly.type
_entity_poly.pdbx_seq_one_letter_code
_entity_poly.pdbx_strand_id
1 'polypeptide(L)'
;GNTDRIEPFFRRADLVTLNCDAVESFAEPFSVNPQINGLNRREICAVMKEIGLGENLKMAGVFNFNADAENILNHQLLAQMLWYLLEGIDIQKTHPKDRKYDTFWVLVDDREFAFKRDTFTGLWYFGNDENIQKCVPCSQYEYDLAKNGMLSERLLRV
;
A
#
# COMPACT_ATOMS: atom_id res chain seq x y z
N GLY A 1 9.47 -0.17 -8.55
CA GLY A 1 9.26 0.78 -7.47
C GLY A 1 9.01 0.07 -6.15
N ASN A 2 9.27 0.73 -5.05
CA ASN A 2 9.17 0.16 -3.71
C ASN A 2 7.87 0.60 -3.01
N THR A 3 6.79 0.76 -3.77
CA THR A 3 5.49 1.21 -3.23
C THR A 3 4.90 0.21 -2.23
N ASP A 4 5.20 -1.07 -2.41
CA ASP A 4 4.82 -2.14 -1.49
C ASP A 4 5.35 -1.95 -0.05
N ARG A 5 6.42 -1.18 0.13
CA ARG A 5 6.96 -0.88 1.46
C ARG A 5 6.12 0.11 2.25
N ILE A 6 5.34 0.95 1.60
CA ILE A 6 4.46 1.92 2.25
C ILE A 6 3.05 1.38 2.48
N GLU A 7 2.66 0.33 1.77
CA GLU A 7 1.34 -0.29 1.88
C GLU A 7 0.95 -0.66 3.33
N PRO A 8 1.82 -1.26 4.16
CA PRO A 8 1.45 -1.62 5.53
C PRO A 8 0.96 -0.47 6.39
N PHE A 9 1.39 0.77 6.09
CA PHE A 9 0.96 1.97 6.81
C PHE A 9 -0.49 2.37 6.47
N PHE A 10 -0.98 1.99 5.30
CA PHE A 10 -2.36 2.27 4.88
C PHE A 10 -3.34 1.21 5.34
N ARG A 11 -2.88 -0.03 5.58
CA ARG A 11 -3.72 -1.22 5.71
C ARG A 11 -4.85 -1.08 6.71
N ARG A 12 -4.63 -0.42 7.81
CA ARG A 12 -5.63 -0.23 8.87
C ARG A 12 -6.05 1.22 9.08
N ALA A 13 -5.70 2.09 8.14
CA ALA A 13 -6.14 3.47 8.18
C ALA A 13 -7.63 3.59 7.82
N ASP A 14 -8.36 4.41 8.57
CA ASP A 14 -9.75 4.75 8.27
C ASP A 14 -9.86 5.84 7.20
N LEU A 15 -8.90 6.75 7.20
CA LEU A 15 -8.81 7.87 6.26
C LEU A 15 -7.41 7.91 5.64
N VAL A 16 -7.36 7.98 4.33
CA VAL A 16 -6.12 8.22 3.59
C VAL A 16 -6.32 9.42 2.67
N THR A 17 -5.36 10.33 2.68
CA THR A 17 -5.34 11.48 1.77
C THR A 17 -4.10 11.45 0.89
N LEU A 18 -4.30 11.70 -0.39
CA LEU A 18 -3.24 11.87 -1.35
C LEU A 18 -3.18 13.33 -1.80
N ASN A 19 -2.02 13.94 -1.64
CA ASN A 19 -1.72 15.23 -2.25
C ASN A 19 -1.06 14.99 -3.63
N CYS A 20 -1.64 15.54 -4.69
CA CYS A 20 -1.11 15.42 -6.04
C CYS A 20 0.31 16.01 -6.20
N ASP A 21 0.77 16.82 -5.26
CA ASP A 21 2.15 17.31 -5.20
C ASP A 21 3.16 16.15 -5.05
N ALA A 22 2.71 14.97 -4.58
CA ALA A 22 3.56 13.78 -4.51
C ALA A 22 3.83 13.13 -5.88
N VAL A 23 3.11 13.52 -6.91
CA VAL A 23 3.28 13.02 -8.28
C VAL A 23 4.30 13.92 -9.02
N GLU A 24 5.25 13.29 -9.70
CA GLU A 24 6.20 14.03 -10.54
C GLU A 24 5.47 14.82 -11.63
N SER A 25 5.94 16.04 -11.88
CA SER A 25 5.41 16.90 -12.93
C SER A 25 6.12 16.68 -14.25
N PHE A 26 5.34 16.78 -15.33
CA PHE A 26 5.81 16.72 -16.71
C PHE A 26 5.75 18.11 -17.35
N ALA A 27 5.64 18.15 -18.67
CA ALA A 27 5.56 19.41 -19.42
C ALA A 27 4.42 20.32 -18.95
N GLU A 28 3.29 19.74 -18.56
CA GLU A 28 2.20 20.44 -17.88
C GLU A 28 2.09 19.94 -16.43
N PRO A 29 2.02 20.85 -15.44
CA PRO A 29 1.92 20.46 -14.05
C PRO A 29 0.67 19.61 -13.74
N PHE A 30 0.89 18.48 -13.05
CA PHE A 30 -0.21 17.64 -12.58
C PHE A 30 -0.89 18.20 -11.32
N SER A 31 -0.14 18.92 -10.52
CA SER A 31 -0.63 19.52 -9.28
C SER A 31 -0.51 21.05 -9.28
N VAL A 32 -1.17 21.68 -8.32
CA VAL A 32 -1.09 23.15 -8.13
C VAL A 32 0.29 23.60 -7.60
N ASN A 33 1.04 22.69 -6.97
CA ASN A 33 2.42 22.92 -6.52
C ASN A 33 3.36 21.87 -7.12
N PRO A 34 3.73 22.01 -8.39
CA PRO A 34 4.44 20.98 -9.12
C PRO A 34 5.80 20.66 -8.49
N GLN A 35 6.12 19.39 -8.42
CA GLN A 35 7.39 18.88 -7.93
C GLN A 35 8.17 18.22 -9.08
N ILE A 36 9.48 18.41 -9.09
CA ILE A 36 10.37 17.79 -10.08
C ILE A 36 10.53 16.31 -9.77
N ASN A 37 10.67 15.99 -8.49
CA ASN A 37 10.86 14.63 -8.00
C ASN A 37 9.59 14.17 -7.27
N GLY A 38 9.00 13.09 -7.73
CA GLY A 38 7.81 12.52 -7.15
C GLY A 38 7.58 11.09 -7.64
N LEU A 39 6.43 10.57 -7.31
CA LEU A 39 5.99 9.28 -7.81
C LEU A 39 5.66 9.38 -9.29
N ASN A 40 6.18 8.47 -10.07
CA ASN A 40 5.81 8.39 -11.48
C ASN A 40 4.38 7.83 -11.65
N ARG A 41 3.88 7.84 -12.90
CA ARG A 41 2.51 7.43 -13.21
C ARG A 41 2.18 6.01 -12.77
N ARG A 42 3.12 5.07 -12.90
CA ARG A 42 2.91 3.68 -12.50
C ARG A 42 2.92 3.53 -10.98
N GLU A 43 3.83 4.22 -10.33
CA GLU A 43 3.97 4.20 -8.87
C GLU A 43 2.73 4.79 -8.19
N ILE A 44 2.22 5.93 -8.67
CA ILE A 44 1.02 6.51 -8.05
C ILE A 44 -0.22 5.64 -8.26
N CYS A 45 -0.37 4.99 -9.41
CA CYS A 45 -1.46 4.04 -9.63
C CYS A 45 -1.34 2.82 -8.72
N ALA A 46 -0.13 2.29 -8.52
CA ALA A 46 0.11 1.20 -7.58
C ALA A 46 -0.23 1.60 -6.14
N VAL A 47 0.20 2.78 -5.70
CA VAL A 47 -0.14 3.34 -4.38
C VAL A 47 -1.66 3.47 -4.19
N MET A 48 -2.38 3.96 -5.21
CA MET A 48 -3.84 4.08 -5.15
C MET A 48 -4.52 2.72 -4.96
N LYS A 49 -4.05 1.69 -5.66
CA LYS A 49 -4.55 0.33 -5.46
C LYS A 49 -4.27 -0.19 -4.06
N GLU A 50 -3.07 0.03 -3.55
CA GLU A 50 -2.67 -0.35 -2.19
C GLU A 50 -3.54 0.36 -1.13
N ILE A 51 -3.86 1.64 -1.32
CA ILE A 51 -4.80 2.37 -0.47
C ILE A 51 -6.18 1.70 -0.50
N GLY A 52 -6.66 1.32 -1.67
CA GLY A 52 -7.95 0.64 -1.84
C GLY A 52 -8.02 -0.74 -1.18
N LEU A 53 -6.88 -1.44 -1.06
CA LEU A 53 -6.76 -2.71 -0.35
C LEU A 53 -6.82 -2.56 1.18
N GLY A 54 -6.92 -1.34 1.71
CA GLY A 54 -7.02 -1.08 3.14
C GLY A 54 -8.21 -1.79 3.79
N GLU A 55 -7.97 -2.42 4.94
CA GLU A 55 -8.98 -3.23 5.65
C GLU A 55 -10.06 -2.37 6.31
N ASN A 56 -9.71 -1.15 6.69
CA ASN A 56 -10.58 -0.26 7.46
C ASN A 56 -10.93 1.04 6.71
N LEU A 57 -10.58 1.15 5.44
CA LEU A 57 -10.75 2.39 4.67
C LEU A 57 -12.22 2.82 4.61
N LYS A 58 -12.51 3.99 5.15
CA LYS A 58 -13.83 4.64 5.14
C LYS A 58 -13.88 5.83 4.20
N MET A 59 -12.74 6.52 4.05
CA MET A 59 -12.62 7.70 3.21
C MET A 59 -11.24 7.79 2.58
N ALA A 60 -11.20 8.14 1.31
CA ALA A 60 -9.99 8.51 0.60
C ALA A 60 -10.19 9.88 -0.05
N GLY A 61 -9.20 10.77 0.07
CA GLY A 61 -9.24 12.09 -0.54
C GLY A 61 -8.05 12.31 -1.47
N VAL A 62 -8.28 12.99 -2.58
CA VAL A 62 -7.24 13.43 -3.52
C VAL A 62 -7.29 14.95 -3.60
N PHE A 63 -6.15 15.59 -3.36
CA PHE A 63 -6.06 17.04 -3.23
C PHE A 63 -5.04 17.64 -4.18
N ASN A 64 -5.18 18.92 -4.46
CA ASN A 64 -4.25 19.73 -5.24
C ASN A 64 -4.04 19.27 -6.68
N PHE A 65 -5.01 18.57 -7.27
CA PHE A 65 -5.00 18.32 -8.69
C PHE A 65 -5.14 19.64 -9.45
N ASN A 66 -4.33 19.82 -10.51
CA ASN A 66 -4.46 20.97 -11.40
C ASN A 66 -5.66 20.79 -12.34
N ALA A 67 -6.83 21.24 -11.88
CA ALA A 67 -8.08 21.10 -12.63
C ALA A 67 -8.10 21.95 -13.92
N ASP A 68 -7.26 22.98 -13.99
CA ASP A 68 -7.15 23.87 -15.17
C ASP A 68 -6.20 23.31 -16.23
N ALA A 69 -5.61 22.12 -16.00
CA ALA A 69 -4.75 21.46 -16.98
C ALA A 69 -5.49 21.27 -18.31
N GLU A 70 -4.91 21.74 -19.41
CA GLU A 70 -5.48 21.60 -20.76
C GLU A 70 -5.12 20.24 -21.36
N ASN A 71 -3.99 19.64 -20.93
CA ASN A 71 -3.57 18.34 -21.43
C ASN A 71 -4.47 17.22 -20.89
N ILE A 72 -5.16 16.55 -21.80
CA ILE A 72 -6.05 15.41 -21.49
C ILE A 72 -5.33 14.30 -20.70
N LEU A 73 -4.02 14.13 -20.87
CA LEU A 73 -3.26 13.09 -20.19
C LEU A 73 -3.25 13.26 -18.67
N ASN A 74 -3.27 14.50 -18.15
CA ASN A 74 -3.35 14.76 -16.73
C ASN A 74 -4.72 14.32 -16.17
N HIS A 75 -5.80 14.60 -16.87
CA HIS A 75 -7.14 14.14 -16.50
C HIS A 75 -7.28 12.62 -16.59
N GLN A 76 -6.68 12.02 -17.61
CA GLN A 76 -6.66 10.56 -17.75
C GLN A 76 -5.86 9.89 -16.63
N LEU A 77 -4.75 10.47 -16.20
CA LEU A 77 -3.98 9.94 -15.07
C LEU A 77 -4.80 9.98 -13.78
N LEU A 78 -5.48 11.09 -13.49
CA LEU A 78 -6.36 11.18 -12.34
C LEU A 78 -7.47 10.12 -12.40
N ALA A 79 -8.09 9.94 -13.56
CA ALA A 79 -9.11 8.91 -13.76
C ALA A 79 -8.57 7.50 -13.51
N GLN A 80 -7.36 7.19 -13.99
CA GLN A 80 -6.69 5.91 -13.73
C GLN A 80 -6.37 5.72 -12.25
N MET A 81 -5.89 6.75 -11.56
CA MET A 81 -5.64 6.70 -10.12
C MET A 81 -6.92 6.31 -9.35
N LEU A 82 -8.04 6.95 -9.67
CA LEU A 82 -9.34 6.62 -9.06
C LEU A 82 -9.80 5.20 -9.43
N TRP A 83 -9.57 4.77 -10.66
CA TRP A 83 -9.86 3.40 -11.08
C TRP A 83 -9.08 2.36 -10.26
N TYR A 84 -7.79 2.55 -10.07
CA TYR A 84 -6.97 1.65 -9.26
C TYR A 84 -7.38 1.64 -7.79
N LEU A 85 -7.79 2.79 -7.24
CA LEU A 85 -8.37 2.85 -5.90
C LEU A 85 -9.63 1.97 -5.80
N LEU A 86 -10.53 2.10 -6.75
CA LEU A 86 -11.77 1.30 -6.80
C LEU A 86 -11.48 -0.19 -7.00
N GLU A 87 -10.48 -0.53 -7.82
CA GLU A 87 -10.04 -1.92 -7.99
C GLU A 87 -9.56 -2.53 -6.67
N GLY A 88 -8.74 -1.80 -5.92
CA GLY A 88 -8.29 -2.23 -4.60
C GLY A 88 -9.44 -2.42 -3.62
N ILE A 89 -10.39 -1.50 -3.59
CA ILE A 89 -11.60 -1.58 -2.75
C ILE A 89 -12.45 -2.81 -3.13
N ASP A 90 -12.61 -3.06 -4.42
CA ASP A 90 -13.39 -4.21 -4.91
C ASP A 90 -12.74 -5.53 -4.49
N ILE A 91 -11.42 -5.65 -4.66
CA ILE A 91 -10.67 -6.83 -4.20
C ILE A 91 -10.89 -7.05 -2.70
N GLN A 92 -10.77 -6.00 -1.88
CA GLN A 92 -10.95 -6.13 -0.44
C GLN A 92 -12.39 -6.52 -0.06
N LYS A 93 -13.40 -5.96 -0.73
CA LYS A 93 -14.82 -6.28 -0.50
C LYS A 93 -15.20 -7.69 -0.95
N THR A 94 -14.56 -8.20 -1.99
CA THR A 94 -14.83 -9.54 -2.53
C THR A 94 -14.00 -10.63 -1.84
N HIS A 95 -13.24 -10.27 -0.81
CA HIS A 95 -12.45 -11.22 -0.05
C HIS A 95 -13.36 -12.33 0.52
N PRO A 96 -12.98 -13.61 0.36
CA PRO A 96 -13.72 -14.72 0.93
C PRO A 96 -13.94 -14.57 2.44
N LYS A 97 -15.11 -15.00 2.95
CA LYS A 97 -15.41 -14.95 4.39
C LYS A 97 -14.40 -15.76 5.20
N ASP A 98 -14.01 -16.93 4.69
CA ASP A 98 -12.97 -17.77 5.27
C ASP A 98 -11.60 -17.34 4.72
N ARG A 99 -11.00 -16.35 5.36
CA ARG A 99 -9.67 -15.87 5.01
C ARG A 99 -8.64 -16.94 5.33
N LYS A 100 -7.85 -17.30 4.32
CA LYS A 100 -6.78 -18.29 4.45
C LYS A 100 -5.43 -17.59 4.36
N TYR A 101 -4.52 -18.02 5.22
CA TYR A 101 -3.17 -17.48 5.30
C TYR A 101 -2.17 -18.61 5.21
N ASP A 102 -1.13 -18.41 4.40
CA ASP A 102 0.06 -19.25 4.46
C ASP A 102 0.99 -18.71 5.56
N THR A 103 1.49 -19.61 6.41
CA THR A 103 2.40 -19.22 7.49
C THR A 103 3.82 -19.64 7.16
N PHE A 104 4.75 -18.70 7.29
CA PHE A 104 6.17 -18.89 7.06
C PHE A 104 6.93 -18.57 8.35
N TRP A 105 7.76 -19.52 8.78
CA TRP A 105 8.58 -19.36 9.95
C TRP A 105 10.01 -18.99 9.55
N VAL A 106 10.55 -17.97 10.19
CA VAL A 106 11.92 -17.52 9.98
C VAL A 106 12.66 -17.44 11.31
N LEU A 107 13.94 -17.78 11.28
CA LEU A 107 14.83 -17.71 12.44
C LEU A 107 15.68 -16.44 12.34
N VAL A 108 15.59 -15.58 13.35
CA VAL A 108 16.41 -14.37 13.47
C VAL A 108 16.98 -14.34 14.88
N ASP A 109 18.31 -14.32 15.02
CA ASP A 109 19.00 -14.32 16.32
C ASP A 109 18.50 -15.40 17.29
N ASP A 110 18.42 -16.64 16.80
CA ASP A 110 17.93 -17.83 17.55
C ASP A 110 16.47 -17.74 18.03
N ARG A 111 15.68 -16.81 17.47
CA ARG A 111 14.25 -16.67 17.73
C ARG A 111 13.45 -16.98 16.48
N GLU A 112 12.38 -17.73 16.64
CA GLU A 112 11.44 -18.01 15.56
C GLU A 112 10.37 -16.91 15.48
N PHE A 113 10.14 -16.43 14.28
CA PHE A 113 9.09 -15.45 13.96
C PHE A 113 8.18 -15.98 12.86
N ALA A 114 6.88 -15.75 13.00
CA ALA A 114 5.89 -16.11 12.02
C ALA A 114 5.56 -14.92 11.13
N PHE A 115 5.55 -15.18 9.83
CA PHE A 115 4.97 -14.29 8.82
C PHE A 115 3.80 -15.00 8.17
N LYS A 116 2.71 -14.30 7.97
CA LYS A 116 1.51 -14.81 7.32
C LYS A 116 1.24 -14.04 6.03
N ARG A 117 0.85 -14.76 5.01
CA ARG A 117 0.46 -14.17 3.73
C ARG A 117 -0.98 -14.53 3.43
N ASP A 118 -1.81 -13.53 3.19
CA ASP A 118 -3.17 -13.73 2.72
C ASP A 118 -3.15 -14.36 1.32
N THR A 119 -3.78 -15.50 1.15
CA THR A 119 -3.77 -16.25 -0.12
C THR A 119 -4.59 -15.56 -1.21
N PHE A 120 -5.51 -14.69 -0.86
CA PHE A 120 -6.37 -13.97 -1.79
C PHE A 120 -5.77 -12.62 -2.22
N THR A 121 -5.36 -11.80 -1.27
CA THR A 121 -4.81 -10.46 -1.55
C THR A 121 -3.30 -10.46 -1.75
N GLY A 122 -2.59 -11.46 -1.24
CA GLY A 122 -1.13 -11.51 -1.21
C GLY A 122 -0.49 -10.61 -0.16
N LEU A 123 -1.28 -9.98 0.71
CA LEU A 123 -0.79 -9.09 1.75
C LEU A 123 -0.16 -9.86 2.91
N TRP A 124 0.85 -9.27 3.52
CA TRP A 124 1.66 -9.89 4.55
C TRP A 124 1.37 -9.34 5.96
N TYR A 125 1.53 -10.22 6.94
CA TYR A 125 1.37 -9.93 8.37
C TYR A 125 2.51 -10.55 9.16
N PHE A 126 2.92 -9.87 10.21
CA PHE A 126 3.93 -10.34 11.15
C PHE A 126 3.26 -10.72 12.48
N GLY A 127 3.50 -11.94 12.95
CA GLY A 127 2.99 -12.46 14.21
C GLY A 127 2.44 -13.87 14.10
N ASN A 128 2.32 -14.56 15.24
CA ASN A 128 1.86 -15.95 15.34
C ASN A 128 0.43 -16.07 15.88
N ASP A 129 -0.26 -14.98 16.13
CA ASP A 129 -1.63 -15.04 16.66
C ASP A 129 -2.58 -15.61 15.59
N GLU A 130 -3.50 -16.47 15.99
CA GLU A 130 -4.54 -17.00 15.08
C GLU A 130 -5.49 -15.88 14.62
N ASN A 131 -5.72 -14.89 15.47
CA ASN A 131 -6.46 -13.69 15.08
C ASN A 131 -5.56 -12.74 14.31
N ILE A 132 -5.79 -12.64 13.02
CA ILE A 132 -4.99 -11.78 12.13
C ILE A 132 -5.01 -10.31 12.54
N GLN A 133 -6.06 -9.85 13.22
CA GLN A 133 -6.15 -8.47 13.71
C GLN A 133 -5.10 -8.14 14.78
N LYS A 134 -4.59 -9.18 15.46
CA LYS A 134 -3.48 -9.06 16.43
C LYS A 134 -2.10 -9.15 15.78
N CYS A 135 -2.02 -9.57 14.52
CA CYS A 135 -0.80 -9.54 13.75
C CYS A 135 -0.55 -8.15 13.17
N VAL A 136 0.70 -7.81 12.97
CA VAL A 136 1.12 -6.50 12.45
C VAL A 136 1.17 -6.54 10.92
N PRO A 137 0.49 -5.66 10.19
CA PRO A 137 0.66 -5.54 8.76
C PRO A 137 2.14 -5.32 8.40
N CYS A 138 2.65 -6.11 7.47
CA CYS A 138 4.02 -5.97 7.00
C CYS A 138 4.08 -6.13 5.47
N SER A 139 5.26 -5.88 4.90
CA SER A 139 5.53 -6.04 3.49
C SER A 139 6.30 -7.33 3.20
N GLN A 140 6.25 -7.78 1.95
CA GLN A 140 7.12 -8.87 1.51
C GLN A 140 8.60 -8.53 1.70
N TYR A 141 8.97 -7.27 1.51
CA TYR A 141 10.34 -6.81 1.74
C TYR A 141 10.80 -7.09 3.18
N GLU A 142 9.95 -6.86 4.18
CA GLU A 142 10.27 -7.14 5.59
C GLU A 142 10.41 -8.64 5.84
N TYR A 143 9.60 -9.46 5.18
CA TYR A 143 9.77 -10.92 5.21
C TYR A 143 11.11 -11.34 4.58
N ASP A 144 11.46 -10.77 3.44
CA ASP A 144 12.73 -11.06 2.76
C ASP A 144 13.95 -10.65 3.60
N LEU A 145 13.88 -9.52 4.30
CA LEU A 145 14.89 -9.13 5.29
C LEU A 145 15.03 -10.18 6.40
N ALA A 146 13.91 -10.65 6.94
CA ALA A 146 13.89 -11.63 8.02
C ALA A 146 14.51 -12.97 7.58
N LYS A 147 14.26 -13.42 6.35
CA LYS A 147 14.92 -14.60 5.78
C LYS A 147 16.45 -14.45 5.74
N ASN A 148 16.93 -13.24 5.61
CA ASN A 148 18.37 -12.92 5.61
C ASN A 148 18.92 -12.62 7.02
N GLY A 149 18.15 -12.92 8.06
CA GLY A 149 18.57 -12.80 9.45
C GLY A 149 18.36 -11.41 10.07
N MET A 150 17.60 -10.53 9.44
CA MET A 150 17.33 -9.17 9.95
C MET A 150 15.85 -8.88 10.05
N LEU A 151 15.39 -8.37 11.20
CA LEU A 151 14.08 -7.74 11.30
C LEU A 151 14.17 -6.25 10.95
N SER A 152 13.17 -5.73 10.29
CA SER A 152 13.06 -4.29 10.08
C SER A 152 12.93 -3.55 11.42
N GLU A 153 13.44 -2.33 11.50
CA GLU A 153 13.36 -1.51 12.71
C GLU A 153 11.92 -1.38 13.24
N ARG A 154 10.95 -1.32 12.33
CA ARG A 154 9.54 -1.24 12.65
C ARG A 154 9.03 -2.50 13.35
N LEU A 155 9.44 -3.68 12.89
CA LEU A 155 9.03 -4.97 13.48
C LEU A 155 9.78 -5.27 14.79
N LEU A 156 10.97 -4.72 14.97
CA LEU A 156 11.70 -4.84 16.24
C LEU A 156 11.00 -4.13 17.41
N ARG A 157 10.17 -3.15 17.12
CA ARG A 157 9.45 -2.35 18.13
C ARG A 157 8.08 -2.92 18.52
N VAL A 158 7.72 -4.02 17.92
CA VAL A 158 6.42 -4.66 18.16
C VAL A 158 6.45 -5.62 19.37
#